data_5a62ca9e17058dc7b0daf5cbdc013b9e
#
_entry.id   5a62ca9e17058dc7b0daf5cbdc013b9e
#
_cell.length_a   1.000
_cell.length_b   1.000
_cell.length_c   1.000
_cell.angle_alpha   90.00
_cell.angle_beta   90.00
_cell.angle_gamma   90.00
#
_symmetry.space_group_name_H-M   'P 1'
#
loop_
_entity.id
_entity.type
_entity.pdbx_description
1 polymer ?
#
loop_
_entity_poly.entity_id
_entity_poly.type
_entity_poly.pdbx_seq_one_letter_code
_entity_poly.pdbx_strand_id
1 'polypeptide(L)'
;MARVSNPENQDNPDTAPKLLKYLMDNKHWSPFEMVNVCMEIETTRDIARQILRHRSFSFQEFSQRYAISSRYETSEVRLQDNKNRQNSIAVQDRELMAVWDELQTDVLVASRRSYEAALSLGIAKEVARKVLPEGLTTSRMYMNGTLRSWMHYVDIRCDKATQKEHRDVADQCKIVLTNLFPSLFAPSK
;
A
#
# COMPACT_ATOMS: atom_id res chain seq x y z
N MET A 1 -11.11 -26.03 -5.22
CA MET A 1 -9.90 -25.89 -6.08
C MET A 1 -8.70 -26.67 -5.53
N ALA A 2 -8.24 -26.46 -4.29
CA ALA A 2 -7.11 -27.17 -3.69
C ALA A 2 -7.21 -28.72 -3.67
N ARG A 3 -8.43 -29.25 -3.84
CA ARG A 3 -8.73 -30.70 -3.88
C ARG A 3 -9.24 -31.18 -5.23
N VAL A 4 -8.90 -30.52 -6.31
CA VAL A 4 -9.36 -30.88 -7.66
C VAL A 4 -9.06 -32.33 -8.03
N SER A 5 -7.97 -32.91 -7.49
CA SER A 5 -7.55 -34.30 -7.71
C SER A 5 -8.03 -35.26 -6.62
N ASN A 6 -8.91 -34.83 -5.72
CA ASN A 6 -9.50 -35.67 -4.66
C ASN A 6 -11.01 -35.45 -4.58
N PRO A 7 -11.79 -36.05 -5.54
CA PRO A 7 -13.23 -35.81 -5.65
C PRO A 7 -14.03 -36.17 -4.38
N GLU A 8 -13.65 -37.24 -3.68
CA GLU A 8 -14.35 -37.70 -2.47
C GLU A 8 -14.27 -36.69 -1.29
N ASN A 9 -13.22 -35.83 -1.28
CA ASN A 9 -13.01 -34.82 -0.23
C ASN A 9 -13.12 -33.39 -0.75
N GLN A 10 -13.61 -33.18 -1.98
CA GLN A 10 -13.61 -31.88 -2.63
C GLN A 10 -14.41 -30.84 -1.84
N ASP A 11 -15.53 -31.24 -1.27
CA ASP A 11 -16.46 -30.36 -0.55
C ASP A 11 -16.33 -30.42 0.99
N ASN A 12 -15.26 -31.07 1.50
CA ASN A 12 -15.03 -31.17 2.94
C ASN A 12 -14.37 -29.89 3.48
N PRO A 13 -15.07 -29.01 4.25
CA PRO A 13 -14.54 -27.77 4.79
C PRO A 13 -13.65 -28.01 6.03
N ASP A 14 -13.87 -29.10 6.79
CA ASP A 14 -13.29 -29.28 8.14
C ASP A 14 -11.77 -29.42 8.11
N THR A 15 -11.25 -30.04 7.06
CA THR A 15 -9.81 -30.23 6.87
C THR A 15 -9.19 -29.20 5.91
N ALA A 16 -9.96 -28.21 5.42
CA ALA A 16 -9.48 -27.21 4.49
C ALA A 16 -8.35 -26.35 5.07
N PRO A 17 -8.42 -25.82 6.31
CA PRO A 17 -7.34 -25.03 6.90
C PRO A 17 -6.01 -25.77 6.97
N LYS A 18 -6.06 -27.07 7.38
CA LYS A 18 -4.87 -27.92 7.45
C LYS A 18 -4.26 -28.19 6.07
N LEU A 19 -5.10 -28.42 5.07
CA LEU A 19 -4.65 -28.61 3.70
C LEU A 19 -4.02 -27.35 3.13
N LEU A 20 -4.65 -26.19 3.31
CA LEU A 20 -4.13 -24.92 2.82
C LEU A 20 -2.77 -24.59 3.44
N LYS A 21 -2.62 -24.82 4.75
CA LYS A 21 -1.33 -24.67 5.43
C LYS A 21 -0.28 -25.63 4.85
N TYR A 22 -0.62 -26.90 4.67
CA TYR A 22 0.29 -27.89 4.06
C TYR A 22 0.75 -27.44 2.66
N LEU A 23 -0.18 -26.97 1.81
CA LEU A 23 0.15 -26.50 0.47
C LEU A 23 1.09 -25.30 0.49
N MET A 24 0.88 -24.37 1.41
CA MET A 24 1.72 -23.19 1.60
C MET A 24 3.12 -23.57 2.08
N ASP A 25 3.22 -24.41 3.11
CA ASP A 25 4.49 -24.89 3.68
C ASP A 25 5.33 -25.67 2.65
N ASN A 26 4.67 -26.41 1.75
CA ASN A 26 5.32 -27.17 0.67
C ASN A 26 5.43 -26.38 -0.65
N LYS A 27 5.11 -25.09 -0.64
CA LYS A 27 5.21 -24.18 -1.81
C LYS A 27 4.38 -24.63 -3.01
N HIS A 28 3.26 -25.28 -2.78
CA HIS A 28 2.29 -25.66 -3.81
C HIS A 28 1.36 -24.47 -4.10
N TRP A 29 1.83 -23.54 -4.92
CA TRP A 29 1.20 -22.22 -5.10
C TRP A 29 -0.02 -22.21 -6.01
N SER A 30 -0.19 -23.19 -6.91
CA SER A 30 -1.24 -23.16 -7.94
C SER A 30 -2.67 -22.93 -7.42
N PRO A 31 -3.13 -23.47 -6.27
CA PRO A 31 -4.46 -23.19 -5.75
C PRO A 31 -4.64 -21.71 -5.35
N PHE A 32 -3.58 -21.07 -4.90
CA PHE A 32 -3.58 -19.66 -4.47
C PHE A 32 -3.54 -18.67 -5.65
N GLU A 33 -3.23 -19.13 -6.85
CA GLU A 33 -3.33 -18.35 -8.09
C GLU A 33 -4.78 -18.25 -8.59
N MET A 34 -5.69 -19.09 -8.12
CA MET A 34 -7.07 -19.15 -8.59
C MET A 34 -8.02 -18.23 -7.82
N VAL A 35 -7.55 -17.56 -6.77
CA VAL A 35 -8.35 -16.64 -5.94
C VAL A 35 -7.73 -15.27 -5.99
N ASN A 36 -8.51 -14.27 -6.42
CA ASN A 36 -8.10 -12.88 -6.49
C ASN A 36 -8.76 -12.06 -5.39
N VAL A 37 -8.01 -11.08 -4.89
CA VAL A 37 -8.49 -10.04 -3.98
C VAL A 37 -8.17 -8.70 -4.58
N CYS A 38 -9.18 -7.82 -4.62
CA CYS A 38 -9.03 -6.43 -5.00
C CYS A 38 -9.22 -5.57 -3.75
N MET A 39 -8.22 -4.74 -3.44
CA MET A 39 -8.29 -3.79 -2.32
C MET A 39 -8.25 -2.36 -2.82
N GLU A 40 -9.03 -1.49 -2.19
CA GLU A 40 -8.86 -0.05 -2.30
C GLU A 40 -7.80 0.40 -1.29
N ILE A 41 -6.83 1.17 -1.76
CA ILE A 41 -5.72 1.70 -0.97
C ILE A 41 -5.70 3.22 -1.14
N GLU A 42 -5.72 3.95 -0.03
CA GLU A 42 -5.45 5.38 0.01
C GLU A 42 -4.07 5.61 0.65
N THR A 43 -3.21 6.36 -0.02
CA THR A 43 -1.86 6.69 0.45
C THR A 43 -1.32 7.90 -0.31
N THR A 44 -0.13 8.39 0.03
CA THR A 44 0.53 9.45 -0.74
C THR A 44 1.06 8.91 -2.07
N ARG A 45 1.24 9.80 -3.06
CA ARG A 45 1.63 9.39 -4.43
C ARG A 45 3.02 8.79 -4.50
N ASP A 46 3.95 9.22 -3.68
CA ASP A 46 5.30 8.63 -3.60
C ASP A 46 5.25 7.18 -3.13
N ILE A 47 4.40 6.86 -2.14
CA ILE A 47 4.15 5.48 -1.69
C ILE A 47 3.38 4.68 -2.75
N ALA A 48 2.35 5.28 -3.36
CA ALA A 48 1.63 4.68 -4.47
C ALA A 48 2.57 4.24 -5.60
N ARG A 49 3.57 5.04 -5.96
CA ARG A 49 4.59 4.68 -6.95
C ARG A 49 5.44 3.47 -6.55
N GLN A 50 5.73 3.30 -5.27
CA GLN A 50 6.43 2.11 -4.78
C GLN A 50 5.53 0.86 -4.91
N ILE A 51 4.24 1.00 -4.58
CA ILE A 51 3.25 -0.08 -4.71
C ILE A 51 3.09 -0.50 -6.17
N LEU A 52 2.96 0.45 -7.09
CA LEU A 52 2.82 0.20 -8.54
C LEU A 52 3.99 -0.60 -9.16
N ARG A 53 5.13 -0.72 -8.49
CA ARG A 53 6.26 -1.55 -8.95
C ARG A 53 6.05 -3.05 -8.78
N HIS A 54 5.02 -3.48 -8.06
CA HIS A 54 4.68 -4.90 -7.88
C HIS A 54 4.00 -5.46 -9.13
N ARG A 55 4.78 -6.12 -10.00
CA ARG A 55 4.34 -6.59 -11.33
C ARG A 55 3.31 -7.72 -11.30
N SER A 56 3.15 -8.41 -10.17
CA SER A 56 2.17 -9.49 -10.01
C SER A 56 0.74 -9.01 -9.70
N PHE A 57 0.51 -7.70 -9.78
CA PHE A 57 -0.77 -7.07 -9.53
C PHE A 57 -1.22 -6.23 -10.73
N SER A 58 -2.54 -6.06 -10.83
CA SER A 58 -3.16 -5.08 -11.72
C SER A 58 -3.65 -3.90 -10.88
N PHE A 59 -3.55 -2.70 -11.46
CA PHE A 59 -3.85 -1.46 -10.75
C PHE A 59 -4.81 -0.56 -11.52
N GLN A 60 -5.66 0.15 -10.78
CA GLN A 60 -6.44 1.28 -11.24
C GLN A 60 -6.20 2.45 -10.27
N GLU A 61 -5.55 3.51 -10.72
CA GLU A 61 -5.23 4.66 -9.87
C GLU A 61 -6.09 5.89 -10.22
N PHE A 62 -6.45 6.69 -9.22
CA PHE A 62 -7.12 7.97 -9.36
C PHE A 62 -6.35 8.88 -10.32
N SER A 63 -7.05 9.37 -11.35
CA SER A 63 -6.45 10.19 -12.38
C SER A 63 -6.60 11.68 -12.10
N GLN A 64 -5.51 12.34 -11.77
CA GLN A 64 -5.43 13.81 -11.69
C GLN A 64 -5.57 14.54 -13.04
N ARG A 65 -5.70 13.82 -14.15
CA ARG A 65 -6.03 14.38 -15.45
C ARG A 65 -7.52 14.69 -15.55
N TYR A 66 -8.36 13.88 -14.90
CA TYR A 66 -9.82 13.98 -14.98
C TYR A 66 -10.43 14.68 -13.77
N ALA A 67 -9.89 14.44 -12.58
CA ALA A 67 -10.43 14.96 -11.35
C ALA A 67 -9.46 15.90 -10.63
N ILE A 68 -10.02 16.80 -9.82
CA ILE A 68 -9.27 17.77 -9.00
C ILE A 68 -8.68 17.01 -7.81
N SER A 69 -7.40 17.22 -7.55
CA SER A 69 -6.72 16.73 -6.36
C SER A 69 -6.90 17.74 -5.23
N SER A 70 -7.50 17.32 -4.13
CA SER A 70 -7.84 18.20 -3.00
C SER A 70 -7.47 17.62 -1.64
N ARG A 71 -6.88 16.42 -1.60
CA ARG A 71 -6.53 15.74 -0.35
C ARG A 71 -5.02 15.64 -0.22
N TYR A 72 -4.55 15.95 0.98
CA TYR A 72 -3.13 15.97 1.33
C TYR A 72 -2.94 15.26 2.67
N GLU A 73 -1.77 14.70 2.87
CA GLU A 73 -1.35 14.02 4.08
C GLU A 73 0.09 14.44 4.39
N THR A 74 0.36 14.80 5.65
CA THR A 74 1.69 15.09 6.15
C THR A 74 2.31 13.85 6.75
N SER A 75 3.64 13.81 6.80
CA SER A 75 4.39 12.72 7.39
C SER A 75 5.00 13.10 8.73
N GLU A 76 5.21 12.13 9.60
CA GLU A 76 5.99 12.31 10.84
C GLU A 76 7.45 12.59 10.51
N VAL A 77 8.14 13.34 11.40
CA VAL A 77 9.58 13.54 11.30
C VAL A 77 10.35 12.28 11.70
N ARG A 78 11.32 11.91 10.89
CA ARG A 78 12.28 10.84 11.18
C ARG A 78 13.67 11.26 10.74
N LEU A 79 14.70 10.91 11.52
CA LEU A 79 16.09 11.16 11.16
C LEU A 79 16.63 10.07 10.25
N GLN A 80 17.64 10.42 9.46
CA GLN A 80 18.38 9.48 8.64
C GLN A 80 19.17 8.52 9.54
N ASP A 81 19.06 7.22 9.29
CA ASP A 81 19.92 6.23 9.91
C ASP A 81 21.32 6.27 9.27
N ASN A 82 22.34 6.51 10.09
CA ASN A 82 23.72 6.62 9.63
C ASN A 82 24.36 5.26 9.24
N LYS A 83 23.78 4.16 9.69
CA LYS A 83 24.26 2.79 9.40
C LYS A 83 23.54 2.16 8.22
N ASN A 84 22.25 2.39 8.12
CA ASN A 84 21.41 1.87 7.05
C ASN A 84 20.72 3.02 6.29
N ARG A 85 21.19 3.33 5.10
CA ARG A 85 20.66 4.42 4.26
C ARG A 85 19.19 4.26 3.86
N GLN A 86 18.64 3.07 3.96
CA GLN A 86 17.22 2.79 3.65
C GLN A 86 16.31 2.93 4.87
N ASN A 87 16.88 3.07 6.06
CA ASN A 87 16.15 3.16 7.31
C ASN A 87 16.04 4.60 7.81
N SER A 88 15.03 4.85 8.61
CA SER A 88 14.82 6.12 9.32
C SER A 88 14.56 5.86 10.80
N ILE A 89 14.97 6.80 11.64
CA ILE A 89 14.90 6.70 13.10
C ILE A 89 13.81 7.63 13.61
N ALA A 90 12.85 7.10 14.36
CA ALA A 90 11.79 7.89 14.99
C ALA A 90 12.38 8.91 15.96
N VAL A 91 11.76 10.09 16.03
CA VAL A 91 12.19 11.22 16.84
C VAL A 91 11.08 11.60 17.83
N GLN A 92 11.48 12.00 19.03
CA GLN A 92 10.57 12.53 20.06
C GLN A 92 10.90 13.99 20.41
N ASP A 93 11.70 14.66 19.60
CA ASP A 93 12.04 16.07 19.77
C ASP A 93 10.88 16.94 19.26
N ARG A 94 10.20 17.61 20.18
CA ARG A 94 9.03 18.44 19.90
C ARG A 94 9.36 19.66 19.06
N GLU A 95 10.53 20.24 19.22
CA GLU A 95 10.97 21.40 18.44
C GLU A 95 11.20 21.01 16.99
N LEU A 96 11.93 19.91 16.77
CA LEU A 96 12.13 19.36 15.42
C LEU A 96 10.82 18.93 14.75
N MET A 97 9.90 18.33 15.52
CA MET A 97 8.55 17.99 15.01
C MET A 97 7.79 19.22 14.54
N ALA A 98 7.81 20.30 15.33
CA ALA A 98 7.13 21.56 14.97
C ALA A 98 7.76 22.20 13.71
N VAL A 99 9.07 22.23 13.62
CA VAL A 99 9.79 22.72 12.42
C VAL A 99 9.43 21.88 11.18
N TRP A 100 9.36 20.55 11.31
CA TRP A 100 8.99 19.69 10.20
C TRP A 100 7.55 19.91 9.73
N ASP A 101 6.61 20.07 10.67
CA ASP A 101 5.20 20.37 10.36
C ASP A 101 5.04 21.73 9.66
N GLU A 102 5.81 22.74 10.08
CA GLU A 102 5.84 24.06 9.43
C GLU A 102 6.35 23.96 7.99
N LEU A 103 7.47 23.26 7.75
CA LEU A 103 8.03 23.05 6.42
C LEU A 103 7.06 22.36 5.47
N GLN A 104 6.34 21.35 5.93
CA GLN A 104 5.31 20.68 5.13
C GLN A 104 4.12 21.59 4.84
N THR A 105 3.69 22.36 5.84
CA THR A 105 2.58 23.31 5.73
C THR A 105 2.88 24.38 4.70
N ASP A 106 4.08 24.95 4.70
CA ASP A 106 4.50 25.97 3.73
C ASP A 106 4.43 25.43 2.30
N VAL A 107 4.95 24.21 2.08
CA VAL A 107 4.86 23.55 0.77
C VAL A 107 3.41 23.33 0.35
N LEU A 108 2.55 22.86 1.26
CA LEU A 108 1.13 22.64 0.98
C LEU A 108 0.39 23.91 0.63
N VAL A 109 0.58 24.99 1.41
CA VAL A 109 -0.04 26.28 1.18
C VAL A 109 0.36 26.86 -0.18
N ALA A 110 1.67 26.89 -0.48
CA ALA A 110 2.18 27.39 -1.75
C ALA A 110 1.70 26.56 -2.95
N SER A 111 1.75 25.25 -2.83
CA SER A 111 1.32 24.32 -3.87
C SER A 111 -0.17 24.41 -4.15
N ARG A 112 -1.00 24.39 -3.11
CA ARG A 112 -2.45 24.52 -3.21
C ARG A 112 -2.86 25.82 -3.87
N ARG A 113 -2.29 26.95 -3.42
CA ARG A 113 -2.51 28.27 -4.02
C ARG A 113 -2.19 28.28 -5.52
N SER A 114 -1.02 27.72 -5.89
CA SER A 114 -0.59 27.67 -7.29
C SER A 114 -1.50 26.77 -8.13
N TYR A 115 -1.95 25.64 -7.59
CA TYR A 115 -2.84 24.71 -8.27
C TYR A 115 -4.23 25.32 -8.50
N GLU A 116 -4.83 25.94 -7.46
CA GLU A 116 -6.12 26.60 -7.55
C GLU A 116 -6.08 27.79 -8.53
N ALA A 117 -5.01 28.59 -8.50
CA ALA A 117 -4.79 29.69 -9.44
C ALA A 117 -4.66 29.16 -10.89
N ALA A 118 -3.93 28.09 -11.11
CA ALA A 118 -3.80 27.48 -12.43
C ALA A 118 -5.17 27.02 -12.98
N LEU A 119 -5.98 26.37 -12.15
CA LEU A 119 -7.32 25.94 -12.54
C LEU A 119 -8.25 27.12 -12.84
N SER A 120 -8.20 28.21 -12.04
CA SER A 120 -9.01 29.41 -12.26
C SER A 120 -8.65 30.16 -13.55
N LEU A 121 -7.40 30.03 -13.99
CA LEU A 121 -6.92 30.55 -15.29
C LEU A 121 -7.27 29.65 -16.48
N GLY A 122 -7.98 28.53 -16.25
CA GLY A 122 -8.35 27.59 -17.30
C GLY A 122 -7.22 26.65 -17.72
N ILE A 123 -6.11 26.59 -16.98
CA ILE A 123 -5.02 25.64 -17.27
C ILE A 123 -5.54 24.21 -17.08
N ALA A 124 -5.29 23.36 -18.07
CA ALA A 124 -5.72 21.98 -18.05
C ALA A 124 -5.20 21.23 -16.78
N LYS A 125 -6.07 20.41 -16.16
CA LYS A 125 -5.74 19.64 -14.94
C LYS A 125 -4.46 18.84 -15.07
N GLU A 126 -4.20 18.26 -16.25
CA GLU A 126 -2.98 17.49 -16.54
C GLU A 126 -1.70 18.33 -16.50
N VAL A 127 -1.81 19.64 -16.66
CA VAL A 127 -0.70 20.59 -16.52
C VAL A 127 -0.67 21.18 -15.13
N ALA A 128 -1.81 21.66 -14.62
CA ALA A 128 -1.93 22.26 -13.29
C ALA A 128 -1.39 21.35 -12.18
N ARG A 129 -1.64 20.03 -12.24
CA ARG A 129 -1.15 19.04 -11.27
C ARG A 129 0.37 18.99 -11.11
N LYS A 130 1.14 19.59 -12.01
CA LYS A 130 2.61 19.58 -11.94
C LYS A 130 3.17 20.38 -10.76
N VAL A 131 2.37 21.27 -10.17
CA VAL A 131 2.77 22.02 -8.98
C VAL A 131 2.43 21.30 -7.67
N LEU A 132 1.78 20.14 -7.73
CA LEU A 132 1.41 19.37 -6.53
C LEU A 132 2.60 18.55 -6.00
N PRO A 133 2.89 18.61 -4.67
CA PRO A 133 3.96 17.84 -4.07
C PRO A 133 3.58 16.34 -4.05
N GLU A 134 4.45 15.49 -4.58
CA GLU A 134 4.17 14.07 -4.70
C GLU A 134 4.08 13.36 -3.35
N GLY A 135 5.00 13.70 -2.43
CA GLY A 135 5.05 13.08 -1.10
C GLY A 135 3.95 13.52 -0.13
N LEU A 136 3.20 14.58 -0.46
CA LEU A 136 2.12 15.09 0.39
C LEU A 136 0.74 14.99 -0.27
N THR A 137 0.66 14.69 -1.55
CA THR A 137 -0.61 14.56 -2.27
C THR A 137 -1.11 13.13 -2.18
N THR A 138 -2.34 12.93 -1.68
CA THR A 138 -2.91 11.59 -1.59
C THR A 138 -3.37 11.06 -2.95
N SER A 139 -3.33 9.76 -3.09
CA SER A 139 -3.88 9.00 -4.21
C SER A 139 -4.74 7.87 -3.69
N ARG A 140 -5.75 7.50 -4.47
CA ARG A 140 -6.57 6.30 -4.27
C ARG A 140 -6.29 5.34 -5.40
N MET A 141 -6.03 4.09 -5.07
CA MET A 141 -5.85 3.04 -6.06
C MET A 141 -6.57 1.76 -5.68
N TYR A 142 -6.97 1.02 -6.69
CA TYR A 142 -7.38 -0.38 -6.55
C TYR A 142 -6.20 -1.26 -6.95
N MET A 143 -5.86 -2.20 -6.08
CA MET A 143 -4.78 -3.17 -6.27
C MET A 143 -5.39 -4.56 -6.28
N ASN A 144 -5.35 -5.24 -7.43
CA ASN A 144 -5.91 -6.57 -7.61
C ASN A 144 -4.81 -7.59 -7.88
N GLY A 145 -4.83 -8.70 -7.15
CA GLY A 145 -3.89 -9.79 -7.35
C GLY A 145 -4.38 -11.11 -6.77
N THR A 146 -3.67 -12.18 -7.10
CA THR A 146 -3.93 -13.52 -6.55
C THR A 146 -3.56 -13.58 -5.07
N LEU A 147 -4.10 -14.55 -4.32
CA LEU A 147 -3.70 -14.79 -2.93
C LEU A 147 -2.19 -15.04 -2.81
N ARG A 148 -1.59 -15.73 -3.77
CA ARG A 148 -0.13 -15.90 -3.83
C ARG A 148 0.60 -14.56 -3.90
N SER A 149 0.16 -13.65 -4.77
CA SER A 149 0.74 -12.32 -4.90
C SER A 149 0.62 -11.54 -3.58
N TRP A 150 -0.53 -11.61 -2.93
CA TRP A 150 -0.77 -10.97 -1.64
C TRP A 150 0.09 -11.53 -0.51
N MET A 151 0.27 -12.87 -0.44
CA MET A 151 1.20 -13.50 0.51
C MET A 151 2.62 -12.96 0.34
N HIS A 152 3.10 -12.91 -0.89
CA HIS A 152 4.42 -12.38 -1.20
C HIS A 152 4.55 -10.87 -0.89
N TYR A 153 3.53 -10.08 -1.21
CA TYR A 153 3.50 -8.66 -0.91
C TYR A 153 3.60 -8.38 0.59
N VAL A 154 2.77 -9.05 1.39
CA VAL A 154 2.75 -8.91 2.85
C VAL A 154 4.10 -9.35 3.46
N ASP A 155 4.64 -10.48 3.01
CA ASP A 155 5.93 -11.00 3.48
C ASP A 155 7.06 -9.98 3.28
N ILE A 156 7.15 -9.38 2.10
CA ILE A 156 8.20 -8.41 1.78
C ILE A 156 7.93 -7.03 2.42
N ARG A 157 6.68 -6.55 2.42
CA ARG A 157 6.38 -5.14 2.73
C ARG A 157 6.05 -4.88 4.19
N CYS A 158 5.68 -5.89 4.98
CA CYS A 158 5.61 -5.79 6.43
C CYS A 158 6.99 -5.91 7.11
N ASP A 159 8.06 -6.11 6.34
CA ASP A 159 9.43 -6.15 6.86
C ASP A 159 9.91 -4.74 7.29
N LYS A 160 10.74 -4.71 8.35
CA LYS A 160 11.27 -3.46 8.92
C LYS A 160 12.16 -2.65 7.95
N ALA A 161 12.73 -3.28 6.93
CA ALA A 161 13.50 -2.63 5.90
C ALA A 161 12.63 -1.83 4.90
N THR A 162 11.31 -2.03 4.92
CA THR A 162 10.37 -1.27 4.10
C THR A 162 10.18 0.13 4.72
N GLN A 163 10.10 1.16 3.87
CA GLN A 163 9.74 2.52 4.31
C GLN A 163 8.44 2.47 5.13
N LYS A 164 8.41 3.20 6.26
CA LYS A 164 7.33 3.08 7.25
C LYS A 164 5.94 3.23 6.65
N GLU A 165 5.69 4.26 5.86
CA GLU A 165 4.36 4.53 5.27
C GLU A 165 3.92 3.37 4.36
N HIS A 166 4.83 2.79 3.58
CA HIS A 166 4.51 1.62 2.76
C HIS A 166 4.27 0.37 3.63
N ARG A 167 5.03 0.21 4.71
CA ARG A 167 4.83 -0.88 5.66
C ARG A 167 3.47 -0.75 6.36
N ASP A 168 3.09 0.47 6.78
CA ASP A 168 1.80 0.72 7.42
C ASP A 168 0.63 0.34 6.48
N VAL A 169 0.73 0.62 5.18
CA VAL A 169 -0.22 0.15 4.16
C VAL A 169 -0.21 -1.38 4.08
N ALA A 170 0.95 -2.01 4.04
CA ALA A 170 1.06 -3.47 3.94
C ALA A 170 0.51 -4.17 5.20
N ASP A 171 0.73 -3.61 6.38
CA ASP A 171 0.20 -4.10 7.65
C ASP A 171 -1.35 -4.02 7.68
N GLN A 172 -1.93 -2.93 7.17
CA GLN A 172 -3.38 -2.83 7.01
C GLN A 172 -3.92 -3.86 6.01
N CYS A 173 -3.26 -4.04 4.87
CA CYS A 173 -3.61 -5.11 3.93
C CYS A 173 -3.56 -6.49 4.60
N LYS A 174 -2.54 -6.77 5.40
CA LYS A 174 -2.40 -8.01 6.17
C LYS A 174 -3.56 -8.22 7.15
N ILE A 175 -4.01 -7.16 7.83
CA ILE A 175 -5.18 -7.23 8.73
C ILE A 175 -6.43 -7.65 7.96
N VAL A 176 -6.70 -7.01 6.82
CA VAL A 176 -7.85 -7.34 5.96
C VAL A 176 -7.77 -8.80 5.48
N LEU A 177 -6.59 -9.22 5.00
CA LEU A 177 -6.37 -10.60 4.52
C LEU A 177 -6.49 -11.62 5.65
N THR A 178 -6.04 -11.29 6.86
CA THR A 178 -6.18 -12.15 8.03
C THR A 178 -7.64 -12.36 8.40
N ASN A 179 -8.45 -11.32 8.31
CA ASN A 179 -9.90 -11.41 8.57
C ASN A 179 -10.63 -12.25 7.52
N LEU A 180 -10.24 -12.14 6.26
CA LEU A 180 -10.85 -12.89 5.15
C LEU A 180 -10.34 -14.34 5.07
N PHE A 181 -9.06 -14.56 5.35
CA PHE A 181 -8.38 -15.84 5.19
C PHE A 181 -7.52 -16.18 6.41
N PRO A 182 -8.11 -16.36 7.61
CA PRO A 182 -7.35 -16.53 8.85
C PRO A 182 -6.40 -17.73 8.82
N SER A 183 -6.76 -18.81 8.11
CA SER A 183 -5.90 -19.99 7.97
C SER A 183 -4.60 -19.74 7.15
N LEU A 184 -4.51 -18.62 6.44
CA LEU A 184 -3.36 -18.31 5.57
C LEU A 184 -2.51 -17.16 6.11
N PHE A 185 -3.11 -16.18 6.78
CA PHE A 185 -2.43 -14.94 7.19
C PHE A 185 -2.32 -14.74 8.69
N ALA A 186 -3.04 -15.53 9.52
CA ALA A 186 -2.87 -15.47 10.97
C ALA A 186 -1.49 -16.03 11.37
N PRO A 187 -0.87 -15.49 12.45
CA PRO A 187 0.37 -16.06 12.97
C PRO A 187 0.17 -17.53 13.32
N SER A 188 1.15 -18.36 12.96
CA SER A 188 1.18 -19.76 13.39
C SER A 188 1.27 -19.81 14.92
N LYS A 189 0.30 -20.47 15.55
CA LYS A 189 0.35 -20.77 16.99
C LYS A 189 1.51 -21.72 17.30
#